data_b06d6b389d983112b0573e88d1c114d1
#
_entry.id   b06d6b389d983112b0573e88d1c114d1
#
_cell.length_a   1.000
_cell.length_b   1.000
_cell.length_c   1.000
_cell.angle_alpha   90.00
_cell.angle_beta   90.00
_cell.angle_gamma   90.00
#
_symmetry.space_group_name_H-M   'P 1'
#
loop_
_entity.id
_entity.type
_entity.pdbx_description
1 polymer ?
#
loop_
_entity_poly.entity_id
_entity_poly.type
_entity_poly.pdbx_seq_one_letter_code
_entity_poly.pdbx_strand_id
1 'polypeptide(L)'
;MRRERKAKIVATLGPACSDHATIKALFEAGADVFRFNFSHGSHADHQERYKIVRTIEQELGRPIAILADLQGPKLRIGQFADGKVMLREGAEFQLDQAPTPGSAARVCLPHPELFAVVSAGQCLLLDDGRIRLEVLASDAGAIRTRVVNGGVLSDRKGVNVPDAVLPIPALTNKDKADLEFALGLGVDWIALSFVQLPEDVVQAKELVQGRAGVLSKLEKPAALDRLEEIVGVSDAVMVARGDLGVELPPERVPGVQKRIVRLCRKHGKPVVVATQMLESMVTAPVPTRAEASDVANAVYEGADAVMLSAESASGAYPVQAVSIMNRIISEVERDPLYPAMIEAQHQAPLPNKGDAISAAMRDAARIMGAKAMVAYTTSGHSSLRTARERPMAPIVSITPKPETARRLALAWGVHSTVSRDVNSVDEMVAAACRTALTEGFVQAGDQIAIAAGTPFGQPGSTNLLRLAEIWPQ
;
A
#
# COMPACT_ATOMS: atom_id res chain seq x y z
N MET A 1 22.06 -4.81 -6.76
CA MET A 1 21.39 -3.77 -7.62
C MET A 1 20.84 -2.65 -6.72
N ARG A 2 21.27 -1.40 -6.95
CA ARG A 2 20.82 -0.22 -6.19
C ARG A 2 19.73 0.52 -6.98
N ARG A 3 18.64 0.95 -6.30
CA ARG A 3 17.69 1.90 -6.87
C ARG A 3 18.20 3.33 -6.67
N GLU A 4 18.19 4.13 -7.72
CA GLU A 4 18.52 5.56 -7.62
C GLU A 4 17.35 6.38 -7.06
N ARG A 5 16.13 5.98 -7.42
CA ARG A 5 14.91 6.61 -6.91
C ARG A 5 14.59 6.23 -5.46
N LYS A 6 13.83 7.07 -4.81
CA LYS A 6 13.44 6.93 -3.39
C LYS A 6 12.03 6.35 -3.22
N ALA A 7 11.02 6.84 -3.97
CA ALA A 7 9.68 6.26 -3.96
C ALA A 7 9.69 4.84 -4.54
N LYS A 8 8.87 3.94 -3.99
CA LYS A 8 8.85 2.52 -4.30
C LYS A 8 7.79 2.15 -5.32
N ILE A 9 7.94 1.00 -5.96
CA ILE A 9 6.94 0.44 -6.89
C ILE A 9 6.44 -0.88 -6.34
N VAL A 10 5.11 -0.96 -6.18
CA VAL A 10 4.39 -2.20 -5.90
C VAL A 10 3.83 -2.72 -7.22
N ALA A 11 4.21 -3.92 -7.65
CA ALA A 11 3.70 -4.57 -8.85
C ALA A 11 2.83 -5.78 -8.49
N THR A 12 1.61 -5.84 -9.01
CA THR A 12 0.73 -6.99 -8.79
C THR A 12 1.12 -8.13 -9.72
N LEU A 13 1.30 -9.33 -9.16
CA LEU A 13 1.51 -10.55 -9.93
C LEU A 13 0.17 -11.19 -10.31
N GLY A 14 0.10 -11.66 -11.54
CA GLY A 14 -1.09 -12.28 -12.10
C GLY A 14 -0.77 -13.11 -13.35
N PRO A 15 -1.76 -13.44 -14.18
CA PRO A 15 -1.57 -14.31 -15.35
C PRO A 15 -0.51 -13.85 -16.35
N ALA A 16 -0.32 -12.52 -16.50
CA ALA A 16 0.66 -11.95 -17.43
C ALA A 16 2.12 -12.02 -16.92
N CYS A 17 2.31 -12.35 -15.63
CA CYS A 17 3.63 -12.38 -14.99
C CYS A 17 3.68 -13.47 -13.91
N SER A 18 3.64 -14.74 -14.31
CA SER A 18 3.62 -15.89 -13.40
C SER A 18 4.87 -16.76 -13.50
N ASP A 19 5.76 -16.52 -14.47
CA ASP A 19 7.00 -17.24 -14.66
C ASP A 19 8.21 -16.48 -14.09
N HIS A 20 9.31 -17.22 -13.85
CA HIS A 20 10.55 -16.68 -13.26
C HIS A 20 11.15 -15.53 -14.08
N ALA A 21 11.23 -15.67 -15.41
CA ALA A 21 11.87 -14.69 -16.27
C ALA A 21 11.13 -13.35 -16.23
N THR A 22 9.80 -13.40 -16.32
CA THR A 22 8.96 -12.20 -16.29
C THR A 22 8.98 -11.53 -14.91
N ILE A 23 8.87 -12.29 -13.81
CA ILE A 23 8.94 -11.72 -12.44
C ILE A 23 10.31 -11.08 -12.19
N LYS A 24 11.40 -11.72 -12.64
CA LYS A 24 12.75 -11.15 -12.56
C LYS A 24 12.86 -9.87 -13.37
N ALA A 25 12.34 -9.84 -14.60
CA ALA A 25 12.33 -8.65 -15.44
C ALA A 25 11.50 -7.50 -14.81
N LEU A 26 10.37 -7.78 -14.13
CA LEU A 26 9.63 -6.78 -13.38
C LEU A 26 10.47 -6.18 -12.24
N PHE A 27 11.19 -7.03 -11.49
CA PHE A 27 12.09 -6.55 -10.44
C PHE A 27 13.22 -5.70 -11.02
N GLU A 28 13.87 -6.15 -12.09
CA GLU A 28 14.95 -5.41 -12.76
C GLU A 28 14.46 -4.08 -13.36
N ALA A 29 13.23 -4.04 -13.91
CA ALA A 29 12.60 -2.82 -14.42
C ALA A 29 12.27 -1.80 -13.33
N GLY A 30 12.14 -2.24 -12.06
CA GLY A 30 11.94 -1.31 -10.96
C GLY A 30 10.99 -1.74 -9.84
N ALA A 31 10.31 -2.88 -9.91
CA ALA A 31 9.46 -3.33 -8.82
C ALA A 31 10.27 -3.56 -7.54
N ASP A 32 9.76 -3.13 -6.39
CA ASP A 32 10.38 -3.32 -5.07
C ASP A 32 9.57 -4.29 -4.21
N VAL A 33 8.24 -4.31 -4.43
CA VAL A 33 7.28 -5.12 -3.70
C VAL A 33 6.37 -5.83 -4.70
N PHE A 34 6.13 -7.12 -4.50
CA PHE A 34 5.15 -7.86 -5.28
C PHE A 34 3.86 -8.07 -4.49
N ARG A 35 2.73 -7.65 -5.09
CA ARG A 35 1.40 -7.84 -4.52
C ARG A 35 0.77 -9.12 -5.04
N PHE A 36 0.28 -9.96 -4.12
CA PHE A 36 -0.54 -11.14 -4.36
C PHE A 36 -1.99 -10.81 -4.03
N ASN A 37 -2.83 -10.75 -5.04
CA ASN A 37 -4.24 -10.40 -4.87
C ASN A 37 -5.08 -11.65 -4.60
N PHE A 38 -5.47 -11.87 -3.35
CA PHE A 38 -6.28 -13.02 -2.93
C PHE A 38 -7.76 -12.96 -3.35
N SER A 39 -8.17 -11.91 -4.06
CA SER A 39 -9.45 -11.91 -4.77
C SER A 39 -9.42 -12.79 -6.03
N HIS A 40 -8.23 -13.18 -6.50
CA HIS A 40 -8.01 -13.95 -7.73
C HIS A 40 -6.92 -14.99 -7.52
N GLY A 41 -6.99 -16.08 -8.30
CA GLY A 41 -6.05 -17.18 -8.21
C GLY A 41 -6.34 -18.12 -7.02
N SER A 42 -5.67 -19.25 -7.02
CA SER A 42 -5.72 -20.25 -5.96
C SER A 42 -4.52 -20.11 -4.99
N HIS A 43 -4.60 -20.73 -3.83
CA HIS A 43 -3.45 -20.86 -2.91
C HIS A 43 -2.22 -21.48 -3.58
N ALA A 44 -2.42 -22.44 -4.49
CA ALA A 44 -1.34 -23.08 -5.24
C ALA A 44 -0.62 -22.07 -6.17
N ASP A 45 -1.38 -21.22 -6.88
CA ASP A 45 -0.82 -20.16 -7.74
C ASP A 45 0.01 -19.17 -6.92
N HIS A 46 -0.49 -18.76 -5.76
CA HIS A 46 0.24 -17.86 -4.86
C HIS A 46 1.49 -18.51 -4.27
N GLN A 47 1.44 -19.79 -3.93
CA GLN A 47 2.60 -20.54 -3.44
C GLN A 47 3.70 -20.63 -4.49
N GLU A 48 3.35 -20.89 -5.74
CA GLU A 48 4.32 -20.97 -6.83
C GLU A 48 5.00 -19.63 -7.07
N ARG A 49 4.22 -18.54 -7.16
CA ARG A 49 4.77 -17.17 -7.28
C ARG A 49 5.66 -16.81 -6.09
N TYR A 50 5.27 -17.21 -4.87
CA TYR A 50 6.09 -17.00 -3.67
C TYR A 50 7.47 -17.65 -3.81
N LYS A 51 7.54 -18.92 -4.24
CA LYS A 51 8.82 -19.63 -4.46
C LYS A 51 9.67 -18.92 -5.48
N ILE A 52 9.08 -18.50 -6.60
CA ILE A 52 9.77 -17.76 -7.65
C ILE A 52 10.37 -16.46 -7.11
N VAL A 53 9.59 -15.65 -6.39
CA VAL A 53 10.07 -14.38 -5.81
C VAL A 53 11.23 -14.62 -4.83
N ARG A 54 11.15 -15.66 -3.98
CA ARG A 54 12.22 -16.00 -3.03
C ARG A 54 13.49 -16.52 -3.73
N THR A 55 13.34 -17.23 -4.85
CA THR A 55 14.48 -17.63 -5.69
C THR A 55 15.18 -16.41 -6.29
N ILE A 56 14.41 -15.48 -6.86
CA ILE A 56 14.95 -14.24 -7.44
C ILE A 56 15.64 -13.39 -6.35
N GLU A 57 15.06 -13.31 -5.16
CA GLU A 57 15.65 -12.63 -4.00
C GLU A 57 17.04 -13.20 -3.67
N GLN A 58 17.19 -14.52 -3.67
CA GLN A 58 18.48 -15.20 -3.43
C GLN A 58 19.47 -14.95 -4.57
N GLU A 59 19.03 -15.09 -5.82
CA GLU A 59 19.88 -14.83 -7.01
C GLU A 59 20.48 -13.43 -7.04
N LEU A 60 19.65 -12.44 -6.67
CA LEU A 60 20.03 -11.02 -6.76
C LEU A 60 20.65 -10.49 -5.47
N GLY A 61 20.59 -11.24 -4.37
CA GLY A 61 21.06 -10.81 -3.05
C GLY A 61 20.33 -9.55 -2.54
N ARG A 62 19.07 -9.34 -2.93
CA ARG A 62 18.30 -8.14 -2.61
C ARG A 62 16.97 -8.49 -1.95
N PRO A 63 16.64 -7.93 -0.77
CA PRO A 63 15.35 -8.14 -0.15
C PRO A 63 14.20 -7.71 -1.05
N ILE A 64 13.21 -8.60 -1.26
CA ILE A 64 12.01 -8.37 -2.04
C ILE A 64 10.80 -8.58 -1.14
N ALA A 65 9.97 -7.55 -0.94
CA ALA A 65 8.77 -7.70 -0.13
C ALA A 65 7.62 -8.36 -0.91
N ILE A 66 6.82 -9.14 -0.20
CA ILE A 66 5.57 -9.72 -0.70
C ILE A 66 4.42 -9.17 0.13
N LEU A 67 3.43 -8.58 -0.54
CA LEU A 67 2.20 -8.06 0.01
C LEU A 67 1.04 -8.98 -0.35
N ALA A 68 0.47 -9.69 0.62
CA ALA A 68 -0.77 -10.45 0.45
C ALA A 68 -1.97 -9.51 0.67
N ASP A 69 -2.75 -9.28 -0.37
CA ASP A 69 -3.91 -8.39 -0.35
C ASP A 69 -5.20 -9.22 -0.24
N LEU A 70 -5.82 -9.18 0.95
CA LEU A 70 -7.02 -9.92 1.27
C LEU A 70 -8.24 -9.31 0.58
N GLN A 71 -9.22 -10.16 0.25
CA GLN A 71 -10.39 -9.74 -0.53
C GLN A 71 -11.29 -8.78 0.25
N GLY A 72 -11.51 -9.04 1.53
CA GLY A 72 -12.49 -8.35 2.35
C GLY A 72 -13.95 -8.69 2.03
N PRO A 73 -14.90 -8.07 2.74
CA PRO A 73 -16.33 -8.32 2.57
C PRO A 73 -16.89 -7.63 1.33
N LYS A 74 -16.73 -8.26 0.16
CA LYS A 74 -17.28 -7.72 -1.09
C LYS A 74 -18.76 -8.04 -1.20
N LEU A 75 -19.60 -7.02 -1.06
CA LEU A 75 -21.04 -7.12 -1.21
C LEU A 75 -21.42 -7.25 -2.70
N ARG A 76 -22.37 -8.16 -3.02
CA ARG A 76 -22.79 -8.40 -4.39
C ARG A 76 -24.29 -8.71 -4.45
N ILE A 77 -24.94 -8.24 -5.52
CA ILE A 77 -26.30 -8.69 -5.86
C ILE A 77 -26.30 -10.15 -6.34
N GLY A 78 -27.47 -10.76 -6.36
CA GLY A 78 -27.72 -12.07 -6.95
C GLY A 78 -27.65 -12.09 -8.48
N GLN A 79 -28.35 -13.06 -9.08
CA GLN A 79 -28.41 -13.26 -10.52
C GLN A 79 -29.76 -12.82 -11.08
N PHE A 80 -29.80 -12.47 -12.35
CA PHE A 80 -31.01 -12.17 -13.11
C PHE A 80 -31.45 -13.39 -13.96
N ALA A 81 -32.73 -13.46 -14.30
CA ALA A 81 -33.25 -14.55 -15.13
C ALA A 81 -32.54 -14.62 -16.49
N ASP A 82 -32.26 -13.46 -17.11
CA ASP A 82 -31.61 -13.34 -18.40
C ASP A 82 -30.12 -12.87 -18.31
N GLY A 83 -29.50 -13.04 -17.13
CA GLY A 83 -28.10 -12.66 -16.86
C GLY A 83 -27.88 -11.16 -16.72
N LYS A 84 -28.78 -10.31 -17.19
CA LYS A 84 -28.73 -8.85 -17.10
C LYS A 84 -30.10 -8.21 -17.31
N VAL A 85 -30.24 -6.98 -16.81
CA VAL A 85 -31.44 -6.14 -17.02
C VAL A 85 -31.05 -4.73 -17.36
N MET A 86 -31.95 -3.96 -18.00
CA MET A 86 -31.83 -2.52 -18.18
C MET A 86 -32.64 -1.82 -17.10
N LEU A 87 -31.97 -1.08 -16.23
CA LEU A 87 -32.61 -0.20 -15.25
C LEU A 87 -32.81 1.18 -15.88
N ARG A 88 -34.04 1.69 -15.85
CA ARG A 88 -34.38 3.02 -16.39
C ARG A 88 -34.41 4.06 -15.27
N GLU A 89 -33.92 5.25 -15.55
CA GLU A 89 -34.00 6.38 -14.62
C GLU A 89 -35.47 6.65 -14.21
N GLY A 90 -35.67 6.96 -12.94
CA GLY A 90 -36.98 7.20 -12.32
C GLY A 90 -37.76 5.95 -11.96
N ALA A 91 -37.38 4.76 -12.46
CA ALA A 91 -38.06 3.52 -12.14
C ALA A 91 -37.82 3.11 -10.67
N GLU A 92 -38.79 2.43 -10.06
CA GLU A 92 -38.57 1.76 -8.79
C GLU A 92 -37.84 0.44 -9.02
N PHE A 93 -36.91 0.12 -8.10
CA PHE A 93 -36.16 -1.12 -8.09
C PHE A 93 -36.00 -1.62 -6.65
N GLN A 94 -36.24 -2.91 -6.44
CA GLN A 94 -36.20 -3.51 -5.10
C GLN A 94 -34.99 -4.44 -4.95
N LEU A 95 -34.30 -4.33 -3.83
CA LEU A 95 -33.36 -5.32 -3.37
C LEU A 95 -34.00 -6.08 -2.21
N ASP A 96 -33.99 -7.41 -2.26
CA ASP A 96 -34.61 -8.25 -1.23
C ASP A 96 -33.78 -9.53 -0.97
N GLN A 97 -34.22 -10.35 -0.02
CA GLN A 97 -33.50 -11.55 0.39
C GLN A 97 -33.96 -12.83 -0.36
N ALA A 98 -34.93 -12.74 -1.26
CA ALA A 98 -35.45 -13.92 -1.96
C ALA A 98 -34.37 -14.44 -2.97
N PRO A 99 -33.91 -15.70 -2.84
CA PRO A 99 -32.82 -16.24 -3.65
C PRO A 99 -33.25 -16.62 -5.08
N THR A 100 -34.36 -16.07 -5.55
CA THR A 100 -34.87 -16.27 -6.91
C THR A 100 -34.18 -15.31 -7.89
N PRO A 101 -34.04 -15.71 -9.19
CA PRO A 101 -33.52 -14.81 -10.20
C PRO A 101 -34.26 -13.48 -10.25
N GLY A 102 -33.51 -12.40 -10.40
CA GLY A 102 -34.01 -11.04 -10.47
C GLY A 102 -34.65 -10.70 -11.84
N SER A 103 -35.25 -9.53 -11.88
CA SER A 103 -35.88 -8.93 -13.07
C SER A 103 -35.58 -7.43 -13.11
N ALA A 104 -36.18 -6.69 -14.04
CA ALA A 104 -36.09 -5.23 -14.07
C ALA A 104 -36.74 -4.53 -12.87
N ALA A 105 -37.53 -5.25 -12.04
CA ALA A 105 -38.19 -4.72 -10.86
C ALA A 105 -37.47 -5.06 -9.53
N ARG A 106 -36.71 -6.15 -9.49
CA ARG A 106 -36.06 -6.61 -8.25
C ARG A 106 -34.82 -7.48 -8.47
N VAL A 107 -33.94 -7.55 -7.45
CA VAL A 107 -32.86 -8.53 -7.42
C VAL A 107 -32.59 -8.98 -5.96
N CYS A 108 -32.13 -10.22 -5.80
CA CYS A 108 -31.65 -10.71 -4.52
C CYS A 108 -30.42 -9.93 -4.05
N LEU A 109 -30.41 -9.52 -2.77
CA LEU A 109 -29.24 -9.01 -2.06
C LEU A 109 -28.96 -9.93 -0.87
N PRO A 110 -28.06 -10.92 -1.00
CA PRO A 110 -27.83 -11.96 0.01
C PRO A 110 -26.98 -11.46 1.20
N HIS A 111 -27.30 -10.26 1.70
CA HIS A 111 -26.58 -9.54 2.76
C HIS A 111 -27.61 -8.96 3.75
N PRO A 112 -28.15 -9.79 4.67
CA PRO A 112 -29.20 -9.37 5.59
C PRO A 112 -28.78 -8.21 6.50
N GLU A 113 -27.51 -8.08 6.80
CA GLU A 113 -26.93 -6.99 7.60
C GLU A 113 -27.15 -5.60 7.00
N LEU A 114 -27.30 -5.48 5.67
CA LEU A 114 -27.54 -4.20 5.01
C LEU A 114 -28.93 -3.64 5.26
N PHE A 115 -29.93 -4.53 5.38
CA PHE A 115 -31.32 -4.13 5.57
C PHE A 115 -31.55 -3.41 6.92
N ALA A 116 -30.67 -3.67 7.89
CA ALA A 116 -30.75 -3.04 9.22
C ALA A 116 -30.10 -1.64 9.29
N VAL A 117 -29.19 -1.31 8.36
CA VAL A 117 -28.39 -0.07 8.43
C VAL A 117 -28.73 0.93 7.33
N VAL A 118 -29.37 0.47 6.25
CA VAL A 118 -29.76 1.33 5.14
C VAL A 118 -31.07 2.04 5.47
N SER A 119 -31.11 3.36 5.27
CA SER A 119 -32.26 4.22 5.58
C SER A 119 -32.70 5.05 4.38
N ALA A 120 -33.95 5.53 4.40
CA ALA A 120 -34.51 6.39 3.35
C ALA A 120 -33.63 7.65 3.15
N GLY A 121 -33.45 8.04 1.90
CA GLY A 121 -32.59 9.18 1.47
C GLY A 121 -31.12 8.83 1.27
N GLN A 122 -30.66 7.65 1.70
CA GLN A 122 -29.31 7.18 1.45
C GLN A 122 -29.14 6.67 0.00
N CYS A 123 -27.90 6.53 -0.42
CA CYS A 123 -27.53 6.07 -1.75
C CYS A 123 -26.98 4.64 -1.74
N LEU A 124 -27.38 3.84 -2.72
CA LEU A 124 -26.72 2.58 -3.07
C LEU A 124 -26.09 2.71 -4.44
N LEU A 125 -24.84 2.24 -4.57
CA LEU A 125 -24.10 2.25 -5.82
C LEU A 125 -23.89 0.81 -6.29
N LEU A 126 -24.24 0.54 -7.55
CA LEU A 126 -24.09 -0.77 -8.17
C LEU A 126 -23.11 -0.69 -9.35
N ASP A 127 -22.46 -1.82 -9.67
CA ASP A 127 -21.52 -1.94 -10.78
C ASP A 127 -20.44 -0.85 -10.75
N ASP A 128 -19.72 -0.75 -9.64
CA ASP A 128 -18.65 0.22 -9.41
C ASP A 128 -19.11 1.68 -9.62
N GLY A 129 -20.34 1.99 -9.15
CA GLY A 129 -20.91 3.34 -9.18
C GLY A 129 -21.57 3.74 -10.50
N ARG A 130 -21.58 2.87 -11.53
CA ARG A 130 -22.24 3.15 -12.81
C ARG A 130 -23.75 3.29 -12.69
N ILE A 131 -24.35 2.60 -11.72
CA ILE A 131 -25.77 2.67 -11.40
C ILE A 131 -25.92 3.24 -10.01
N ARG A 132 -26.75 4.27 -9.86
CA ARG A 132 -27.06 4.92 -8.60
C ARG A 132 -28.52 4.75 -8.26
N LEU A 133 -28.79 4.29 -7.05
CA LEU A 133 -30.12 4.11 -6.49
C LEU A 133 -30.28 5.01 -5.26
N GLU A 134 -31.44 5.66 -5.13
CA GLU A 134 -31.87 6.38 -3.93
C GLU A 134 -32.80 5.47 -3.13
N VAL A 135 -32.51 5.28 -1.87
CA VAL A 135 -33.35 4.46 -0.97
C VAL A 135 -34.61 5.24 -0.63
N LEU A 136 -35.79 4.68 -0.94
CA LEU A 136 -37.11 5.21 -0.59
C LEU A 136 -37.61 4.72 0.76
N ALA A 137 -37.35 3.43 1.03
CA ALA A 137 -37.68 2.79 2.30
C ALA A 137 -36.83 1.51 2.46
N SER A 138 -36.55 1.14 3.71
CA SER A 138 -35.91 -0.12 4.06
C SER A 138 -36.63 -0.75 5.23
N ASP A 139 -36.84 -2.06 5.16
CA ASP A 139 -37.31 -2.90 6.25
C ASP A 139 -36.50 -4.20 6.31
N ALA A 140 -36.83 -5.11 7.22
CA ALA A 140 -36.08 -6.35 7.42
C ALA A 140 -36.08 -7.29 6.18
N GLY A 141 -36.97 -7.10 5.22
CA GLY A 141 -37.13 -7.98 4.05
C GLY A 141 -36.76 -7.36 2.71
N ALA A 142 -36.82 -6.02 2.61
CA ALA A 142 -36.64 -5.33 1.35
C ALA A 142 -36.11 -3.90 1.50
N ILE A 143 -35.29 -3.49 0.55
CA ILE A 143 -34.89 -2.10 0.33
C ILE A 143 -35.54 -1.65 -0.97
N ARG A 144 -36.51 -0.74 -0.88
CA ARG A 144 -37.16 -0.11 -2.04
C ARG A 144 -36.35 1.11 -2.45
N THR A 145 -36.02 1.21 -3.72
CA THR A 145 -35.19 2.28 -4.26
C THR A 145 -35.81 2.89 -5.50
N ARG A 146 -35.35 4.11 -5.82
CA ARG A 146 -35.55 4.77 -7.11
C ARG A 146 -34.23 4.78 -7.86
N VAL A 147 -34.24 4.44 -9.13
CA VAL A 147 -33.09 4.53 -10.01
C VAL A 147 -32.80 6.01 -10.32
N VAL A 148 -31.68 6.53 -9.83
CA VAL A 148 -31.21 7.90 -10.13
C VAL A 148 -30.39 7.93 -11.40
N ASN A 149 -29.42 7.01 -11.54
CA ASN A 149 -28.67 6.79 -12.77
C ASN A 149 -28.89 5.34 -13.20
N GLY A 150 -29.49 5.17 -14.36
CA GLY A 150 -29.81 3.88 -14.93
C GLY A 150 -28.69 3.29 -15.78
N GLY A 151 -28.90 2.08 -16.30
CA GLY A 151 -27.95 1.37 -17.14
C GLY A 151 -28.16 -0.14 -17.17
N VAL A 152 -27.28 -0.87 -17.86
CA VAL A 152 -27.30 -2.32 -17.87
C VAL A 152 -26.69 -2.85 -16.58
N LEU A 153 -27.47 -3.61 -15.80
CA LEU A 153 -27.03 -4.30 -14.59
C LEU A 153 -26.99 -5.80 -14.85
N SER A 154 -25.83 -6.41 -14.67
CA SER A 154 -25.63 -7.85 -14.85
C SER A 154 -25.45 -8.58 -13.52
N ASP A 155 -25.39 -9.92 -13.59
CA ASP A 155 -25.26 -10.82 -12.44
C ASP A 155 -24.10 -10.47 -11.53
N ARG A 156 -24.30 -10.62 -10.23
CA ARG A 156 -23.25 -10.61 -9.19
C ARG A 156 -22.43 -9.32 -9.14
N LYS A 157 -23.00 -8.21 -9.60
CA LYS A 157 -22.33 -6.90 -9.52
C LYS A 157 -22.17 -6.42 -8.10
N GLY A 158 -21.12 -5.65 -7.86
CA GLY A 158 -20.81 -5.07 -6.55
C GLY A 158 -21.91 -4.10 -6.07
N VAL A 159 -22.09 -4.05 -4.77
CA VAL A 159 -22.94 -3.08 -4.07
C VAL A 159 -22.09 -2.27 -3.12
N ASN A 160 -22.13 -0.96 -3.22
CA ASN A 160 -21.48 -0.04 -2.30
C ASN A 160 -22.54 0.77 -1.55
N VAL A 161 -22.29 1.01 -0.26
CA VAL A 161 -23.14 1.79 0.64
C VAL A 161 -22.27 2.90 1.24
N PRO A 162 -22.16 4.06 0.60
CA PRO A 162 -21.24 5.11 1.03
C PRO A 162 -21.69 5.81 2.32
N ASP A 163 -23.00 5.84 2.58
CA ASP A 163 -23.62 6.63 3.65
C ASP A 163 -23.78 5.86 4.98
N ALA A 164 -23.27 4.62 5.07
CA ALA A 164 -23.44 3.80 6.26
C ALA A 164 -22.14 3.05 6.65
N VAL A 165 -21.91 2.97 7.96
CA VAL A 165 -20.94 2.02 8.53
C VAL A 165 -21.56 0.64 8.53
N LEU A 166 -20.92 -0.31 7.87
CA LEU A 166 -21.47 -1.66 7.74
C LEU A 166 -21.12 -2.49 8.98
N PRO A 167 -22.09 -3.19 9.60
CA PRO A 167 -21.86 -4.03 10.76
C PRO A 167 -21.32 -5.41 10.36
N ILE A 168 -20.30 -5.41 9.50
CA ILE A 168 -19.63 -6.60 9.00
C ILE A 168 -18.15 -6.52 9.31
N PRO A 169 -17.52 -7.62 9.73
CA PRO A 169 -16.09 -7.63 10.00
C PRO A 169 -15.31 -7.40 8.70
N ALA A 170 -14.21 -6.67 8.78
CA ALA A 170 -13.28 -6.48 7.65
C ALA A 170 -12.65 -7.80 7.18
N LEU A 171 -12.56 -8.81 8.06
CA LEU A 171 -12.06 -10.15 7.77
C LEU A 171 -13.20 -11.17 7.68
N THR A 172 -13.52 -11.61 6.49
CA THR A 172 -14.44 -12.74 6.25
C THR A 172 -13.81 -14.08 6.64
N ASN A 173 -14.60 -15.16 6.65
CA ASN A 173 -14.04 -16.51 6.88
C ASN A 173 -13.05 -16.93 5.79
N LYS A 174 -13.28 -16.50 4.53
CA LYS A 174 -12.31 -16.67 3.45
C LYS A 174 -11.02 -15.93 3.76
N ASP A 175 -11.11 -14.66 4.16
CA ASP A 175 -9.93 -13.86 4.47
C ASP A 175 -9.11 -14.43 5.63
N LYS A 176 -9.76 -15.02 6.63
CA LYS A 176 -9.06 -15.72 7.72
C LYS A 176 -8.28 -16.94 7.23
N ALA A 177 -8.86 -17.72 6.31
CA ALA A 177 -8.17 -18.86 5.69
C ALA A 177 -7.00 -18.39 4.79
N ASP A 178 -7.22 -17.35 3.99
CA ASP A 178 -6.19 -16.74 3.13
C ASP A 178 -5.07 -16.12 3.97
N LEU A 179 -5.41 -15.46 5.08
CA LEU A 179 -4.46 -14.88 6.02
C LEU A 179 -3.53 -15.94 6.60
N GLU A 180 -4.09 -17.04 7.13
CA GLU A 180 -3.26 -18.09 7.72
C GLU A 180 -2.38 -18.76 6.67
N PHE A 181 -2.90 -19.00 5.46
CA PHE A 181 -2.10 -19.50 4.34
C PHE A 181 -0.95 -18.54 3.98
N ALA A 182 -1.23 -17.24 3.83
CA ALA A 182 -0.22 -16.25 3.49
C ALA A 182 0.86 -16.11 4.57
N LEU A 183 0.46 -16.14 5.85
CA LEU A 183 1.39 -16.13 6.98
C LEU A 183 2.21 -17.42 7.06
N GLY A 184 1.63 -18.56 6.69
CA GLY A 184 2.33 -19.84 6.57
C GLY A 184 3.40 -19.85 5.47
N LEU A 185 3.20 -19.09 4.39
CA LEU A 185 4.22 -18.87 3.36
C LEU A 185 5.36 -17.95 3.85
N GLY A 186 5.10 -17.05 4.80
CA GLY A 186 6.07 -16.05 5.26
C GLY A 186 6.06 -14.78 4.38
N VAL A 187 4.87 -14.27 4.04
CA VAL A 187 4.73 -12.97 3.38
C VAL A 187 5.13 -11.85 4.34
N ASP A 188 5.50 -10.69 3.80
CA ASP A 188 6.06 -9.60 4.58
C ASP A 188 4.98 -8.59 5.03
N TRP A 189 3.90 -8.46 4.24
CA TRP A 189 2.78 -7.55 4.47
C TRP A 189 1.44 -8.22 4.22
N ILE A 190 0.45 -7.91 5.05
CA ILE A 190 -0.97 -8.23 4.86
C ILE A 190 -1.72 -6.92 4.61
N ALA A 191 -2.35 -6.78 3.45
CA ALA A 191 -3.26 -5.67 3.19
C ALA A 191 -4.69 -6.07 3.57
N LEU A 192 -5.29 -5.27 4.47
CA LEU A 192 -6.65 -5.44 4.97
C LEU A 192 -7.60 -4.54 4.16
N SER A 193 -8.48 -5.15 3.40
CA SER A 193 -9.48 -4.44 2.57
C SER A 193 -10.67 -3.95 3.40
N PHE A 194 -11.32 -2.90 2.93
CA PHE A 194 -12.56 -2.34 3.48
C PHE A 194 -12.48 -1.96 4.97
N VAL A 195 -11.32 -1.45 5.41
CA VAL A 195 -11.18 -0.91 6.77
C VAL A 195 -12.16 0.25 6.97
N GLN A 196 -12.96 0.18 8.01
CA GLN A 196 -13.90 1.21 8.42
C GLN A 196 -13.51 1.83 9.77
N LEU A 197 -13.01 1.01 10.69
CA LEU A 197 -12.75 1.37 12.08
C LEU A 197 -11.32 0.95 12.50
N PRO A 198 -10.71 1.61 13.50
CA PRO A 198 -9.42 1.18 14.07
C PRO A 198 -9.46 -0.25 14.62
N GLU A 199 -10.61 -0.67 15.12
CA GLU A 199 -10.85 -2.00 15.69
C GLU A 199 -10.64 -3.11 14.65
N ASP A 200 -10.95 -2.85 13.37
CA ASP A 200 -10.69 -3.78 12.25
C ASP A 200 -9.19 -4.10 12.14
N VAL A 201 -8.37 -3.07 12.27
CA VAL A 201 -6.92 -3.19 12.19
C VAL A 201 -6.35 -3.89 13.41
N VAL A 202 -6.86 -3.58 14.61
CA VAL A 202 -6.45 -4.24 15.86
C VAL A 202 -6.76 -5.73 15.78
N GLN A 203 -7.96 -6.12 15.35
CA GLN A 203 -8.34 -7.52 15.16
C GLN A 203 -7.42 -8.25 14.17
N ALA A 204 -7.10 -7.60 13.04
CA ALA A 204 -6.16 -8.16 12.07
C ALA A 204 -4.76 -8.36 12.68
N LYS A 205 -4.26 -7.40 13.45
CA LYS A 205 -2.96 -7.50 14.13
C LYS A 205 -2.91 -8.60 15.18
N GLU A 206 -4.00 -8.84 15.90
CA GLU A 206 -4.12 -9.97 16.84
C GLU A 206 -3.97 -11.32 16.13
N LEU A 207 -4.55 -11.47 14.94
CA LEU A 207 -4.41 -12.68 14.13
C LEU A 207 -3.03 -12.82 13.50
N VAL A 208 -2.47 -11.72 13.02
CA VAL A 208 -1.12 -11.67 12.39
C VAL A 208 0.00 -11.94 13.41
N GLN A 209 -0.16 -11.52 14.67
CA GLN A 209 0.81 -11.75 15.77
C GLN A 209 2.24 -11.30 15.44
N GLY A 210 2.40 -10.21 14.69
CA GLY A 210 3.71 -9.67 14.31
C GLY A 210 4.45 -10.47 13.22
N ARG A 211 3.89 -11.58 12.71
CA ARG A 211 4.46 -12.39 11.63
C ARG A 211 4.62 -11.59 10.32
N ALA A 212 3.75 -10.61 10.08
CA ALA A 212 3.80 -9.67 8.97
C ALA A 212 3.43 -8.25 9.42
N GLY A 213 3.69 -7.23 8.60
CA GLY A 213 3.12 -5.89 8.79
C GLY A 213 1.67 -5.85 8.31
N VAL A 214 0.81 -5.06 9.00
CA VAL A 214 -0.59 -4.86 8.60
C VAL A 214 -0.72 -3.51 7.89
N LEU A 215 -1.13 -3.57 6.62
CA LEU A 215 -1.39 -2.42 5.75
C LEU A 215 -2.89 -2.22 5.61
N SER A 216 -3.40 -1.07 6.07
CA SER A 216 -4.83 -0.75 5.99
C SER A 216 -5.16 -0.11 4.65
N LYS A 217 -6.15 -0.66 3.93
CA LYS A 217 -6.66 -0.06 2.70
C LYS A 217 -7.82 0.88 3.03
N LEU A 218 -7.64 2.14 2.67
CA LEU A 218 -8.64 3.18 2.86
C LEU A 218 -9.50 3.26 1.59
N GLU A 219 -10.65 2.62 1.67
CA GLU A 219 -11.60 2.40 0.58
C GLU A 219 -12.99 2.94 0.91
N LYS A 220 -13.25 3.25 2.20
CA LYS A 220 -14.55 3.63 2.71
C LYS A 220 -14.55 5.06 3.26
N PRO A 221 -15.61 5.86 3.03
CA PRO A 221 -15.77 7.19 3.65
C PRO A 221 -15.70 7.13 5.18
N ALA A 222 -16.28 6.12 5.81
CA ALA A 222 -16.27 5.91 7.26
C ALA A 222 -14.85 5.87 7.85
N ALA A 223 -13.86 5.32 7.12
CA ALA A 223 -12.48 5.33 7.56
C ALA A 223 -11.87 6.74 7.67
N LEU A 224 -12.41 7.72 6.93
CA LEU A 224 -11.92 9.08 6.92
C LEU A 224 -12.31 9.87 8.17
N ASP A 225 -13.39 9.47 8.83
CA ASP A 225 -13.88 10.09 10.07
C ASP A 225 -12.97 9.76 11.25
N ARG A 226 -12.37 8.55 11.24
CA ARG A 226 -11.43 8.06 12.27
C ARG A 226 -10.02 7.86 11.72
N LEU A 227 -9.64 8.63 10.71
CA LEU A 227 -8.41 8.44 9.93
C LEU A 227 -7.14 8.44 10.80
N GLU A 228 -7.01 9.37 11.75
CA GLU A 228 -5.82 9.48 12.60
C GLU A 228 -5.64 8.25 13.49
N GLU A 229 -6.74 7.70 14.01
CA GLU A 229 -6.73 6.48 14.83
C GLU A 229 -6.35 5.27 13.99
N ILE A 230 -6.94 5.11 12.78
CA ILE A 230 -6.63 4.01 11.86
C ILE A 230 -5.14 4.06 11.46
N VAL A 231 -4.62 5.22 11.09
CA VAL A 231 -3.20 5.39 10.75
C VAL A 231 -2.32 5.08 11.96
N GLY A 232 -2.72 5.48 13.17
CA GLY A 232 -2.00 5.21 14.41
C GLY A 232 -1.77 3.72 14.66
N VAL A 233 -2.81 2.90 14.50
CA VAL A 233 -2.74 1.44 14.75
C VAL A 233 -2.22 0.64 13.57
N SER A 234 -2.20 1.18 12.35
CA SER A 234 -1.67 0.52 11.14
C SER A 234 -0.14 0.49 11.12
N ASP A 235 0.46 -0.46 10.39
CA ASP A 235 1.90 -0.47 10.12
C ASP A 235 2.24 0.24 8.80
N ALA A 236 1.32 0.22 7.83
CA ALA A 236 1.34 0.98 6.59
C ALA A 236 -0.11 1.27 6.14
N VAL A 237 -0.28 2.13 5.14
CA VAL A 237 -1.61 2.52 4.62
C VAL A 237 -1.60 2.47 3.10
N MET A 238 -2.74 2.14 2.49
CA MET A 238 -2.95 2.25 1.05
C MET A 238 -4.16 3.15 0.76
N VAL A 239 -3.96 4.14 -0.09
CA VAL A 239 -5.04 4.92 -0.69
C VAL A 239 -5.53 4.14 -1.91
N ALA A 240 -6.59 3.35 -1.73
CA ALA A 240 -7.15 2.51 -2.78
C ALA A 240 -8.23 3.29 -3.55
N ARG A 241 -7.77 4.14 -4.48
CA ARG A 241 -8.59 5.16 -5.16
C ARG A 241 -9.73 4.58 -5.98
N GLY A 242 -9.60 3.34 -6.47
CA GLY A 242 -10.67 2.67 -7.21
C GLY A 242 -11.95 2.56 -6.40
N ASP A 243 -11.88 1.85 -5.27
CA ASP A 243 -13.04 1.66 -4.39
C ASP A 243 -13.44 2.96 -3.66
N LEU A 244 -12.46 3.73 -3.19
CA LEU A 244 -12.71 5.03 -2.56
C LEU A 244 -13.40 6.03 -3.51
N GLY A 245 -13.02 6.04 -4.79
CA GLY A 245 -13.62 6.91 -5.82
C GLY A 245 -14.98 6.44 -6.31
N VAL A 246 -15.40 5.20 -5.99
CA VAL A 246 -16.79 4.75 -6.16
C VAL A 246 -17.67 5.36 -5.07
N GLU A 247 -17.18 5.40 -3.83
CA GLU A 247 -17.99 5.82 -2.68
C GLU A 247 -17.88 7.31 -2.35
N LEU A 248 -16.88 8.01 -2.88
CA LEU A 248 -16.74 9.46 -2.76
C LEU A 248 -16.97 10.15 -4.12
N PRO A 249 -17.51 11.37 -4.13
CA PRO A 249 -17.48 12.21 -5.31
C PRO A 249 -16.04 12.34 -5.85
N PRO A 250 -15.81 12.14 -7.16
CA PRO A 250 -14.47 12.07 -7.73
C PRO A 250 -13.61 13.32 -7.45
N GLU A 251 -14.23 14.51 -7.36
CA GLU A 251 -13.55 15.76 -7.02
C GLU A 251 -13.01 15.80 -5.59
N ARG A 252 -13.48 14.93 -4.69
CA ARG A 252 -12.99 14.85 -3.30
C ARG A 252 -11.77 13.94 -3.16
N VAL A 253 -11.60 12.97 -4.05
CA VAL A 253 -10.54 11.94 -3.95
C VAL A 253 -9.13 12.54 -3.89
N PRO A 254 -8.74 13.54 -4.73
CA PRO A 254 -7.41 14.12 -4.66
C PRO A 254 -7.09 14.80 -3.31
N GLY A 255 -8.07 15.51 -2.75
CA GLY A 255 -7.92 16.17 -1.44
C GLY A 255 -7.76 15.16 -0.30
N VAL A 256 -8.53 14.08 -0.35
CA VAL A 256 -8.44 12.97 0.61
C VAL A 256 -7.10 12.25 0.50
N GLN A 257 -6.61 11.95 -0.71
CA GLN A 257 -5.29 11.37 -0.93
C GLN A 257 -4.19 12.20 -0.26
N LYS A 258 -4.16 13.51 -0.51
CA LYS A 258 -3.18 14.43 0.10
C LYS A 258 -3.25 14.42 1.63
N ARG A 259 -4.45 14.43 2.19
CA ARG A 259 -4.67 14.35 3.65
C ARG A 259 -4.10 13.05 4.22
N ILE A 260 -4.36 11.91 3.58
CA ILE A 260 -3.87 10.59 4.01
C ILE A 260 -2.34 10.53 3.93
N VAL A 261 -1.75 10.91 2.78
CA VAL A 261 -0.29 10.91 2.58
C VAL A 261 0.40 11.77 3.64
N ARG A 262 -0.10 12.99 3.86
CA ARG A 262 0.44 13.91 4.88
C ARG A 262 0.37 13.32 6.29
N LEU A 263 -0.74 12.68 6.64
CA LEU A 263 -0.93 12.08 7.96
C LEU A 263 0.00 10.87 8.15
N CYS A 264 0.11 10.01 7.15
CA CYS A 264 1.03 8.87 7.19
C CYS A 264 2.49 9.34 7.38
N ARG A 265 2.91 10.39 6.67
CA ARG A 265 4.21 11.01 6.86
C ARG A 265 4.40 11.54 8.27
N LYS A 266 3.40 12.24 8.85
CA LYS A 266 3.42 12.71 10.24
C LYS A 266 3.72 11.56 11.22
N HIS A 267 3.09 10.42 11.02
CA HIS A 267 3.24 9.24 11.88
C HIS A 267 4.42 8.32 11.48
N GLY A 268 5.12 8.60 10.38
CA GLY A 268 6.21 7.76 9.84
C GLY A 268 5.73 6.38 9.43
N LYS A 269 4.54 6.29 8.86
CA LYS A 269 3.94 5.06 8.30
C LYS A 269 4.09 5.09 6.78
N PRO A 270 4.60 4.02 6.15
CA PRO A 270 4.62 3.94 4.70
C PRO A 270 3.21 4.08 4.12
N VAL A 271 3.09 4.85 3.03
CA VAL A 271 1.83 5.05 2.32
C VAL A 271 1.97 4.70 0.85
N VAL A 272 1.04 3.87 0.36
CA VAL A 272 0.94 3.45 -1.04
C VAL A 272 -0.21 4.17 -1.70
N VAL A 273 0.03 4.83 -2.85
CA VAL A 273 -1.05 5.32 -3.71
C VAL A 273 -1.31 4.28 -4.79
N ALA A 274 -2.57 3.83 -4.88
CA ALA A 274 -2.93 2.65 -5.64
C ALA A 274 -4.12 2.89 -6.56
N THR A 275 -4.23 2.03 -7.57
CA THR A 275 -5.28 1.94 -8.60
C THR A 275 -5.29 3.09 -9.61
N GLN A 276 -5.58 2.74 -10.86
CA GLN A 276 -5.71 3.68 -11.99
C GLN A 276 -4.47 4.57 -12.20
N MET A 277 -3.26 4.04 -11.90
CA MET A 277 -2.03 4.82 -12.04
C MET A 277 -1.59 4.91 -13.51
N LEU A 278 -1.55 3.78 -14.22
CA LEU A 278 -1.22 3.67 -15.65
C LEU A 278 -2.23 2.74 -16.35
N GLU A 279 -3.50 2.88 -16.05
CA GLU A 279 -4.60 1.97 -16.44
C GLU A 279 -4.65 1.70 -17.95
N SER A 280 -4.39 2.72 -18.79
CA SER A 280 -4.35 2.56 -20.25
C SER A 280 -3.29 1.56 -20.69
N MET A 281 -2.22 1.34 -19.89
CA MET A 281 -1.17 0.38 -20.19
C MET A 281 -1.58 -1.09 -20.00
N VAL A 282 -2.79 -1.37 -19.53
CA VAL A 282 -3.37 -2.72 -19.63
C VAL A 282 -3.43 -3.17 -21.07
N THR A 283 -3.73 -2.27 -22.01
CA THR A 283 -3.87 -2.57 -23.46
C THR A 283 -2.94 -1.75 -24.36
N ALA A 284 -2.37 -0.66 -23.87
CA ALA A 284 -1.50 0.23 -24.63
C ALA A 284 -0.04 0.16 -24.15
N PRO A 285 0.96 0.30 -25.05
CA PRO A 285 2.39 0.23 -24.70
C PRO A 285 2.90 1.49 -23.98
N VAL A 286 2.11 2.56 -23.96
CA VAL A 286 2.44 3.85 -23.33
C VAL A 286 1.21 4.41 -22.60
N PRO A 287 1.42 5.12 -21.45
CA PRO A 287 0.30 5.72 -20.73
C PRO A 287 -0.18 7.00 -21.39
N THR A 288 -1.34 7.47 -20.96
CA THR A 288 -1.80 8.82 -21.25
C THR A 288 -0.96 9.86 -20.48
N ARG A 289 -0.99 11.13 -20.93
CA ARG A 289 -0.34 12.23 -20.21
C ARG A 289 -0.97 12.46 -18.82
N ALA A 290 -2.27 12.25 -18.69
CA ALA A 290 -2.98 12.38 -17.42
C ALA A 290 -2.49 11.36 -16.39
N GLU A 291 -2.30 10.10 -16.80
CA GLU A 291 -1.77 9.04 -15.95
C GLU A 291 -0.32 9.31 -15.54
N ALA A 292 0.53 9.74 -16.46
CA ALA A 292 1.91 10.14 -16.14
C ALA A 292 1.94 11.29 -15.12
N SER A 293 1.06 12.28 -15.28
CA SER A 293 0.87 13.38 -14.33
C SER A 293 0.37 12.90 -12.97
N ASP A 294 -0.51 11.91 -12.94
CA ASP A 294 -1.06 11.34 -11.71
C ASP A 294 0.01 10.61 -10.88
N VAL A 295 0.82 9.76 -11.53
CA VAL A 295 1.98 9.13 -10.88
C VAL A 295 2.94 10.20 -10.34
N ALA A 296 3.26 11.21 -11.14
CA ALA A 296 4.15 12.30 -10.73
C ALA A 296 3.60 13.04 -9.51
N ASN A 297 2.31 13.38 -9.50
CA ASN A 297 1.65 14.06 -8.38
C ASN A 297 1.73 13.25 -7.09
N ALA A 298 1.48 11.94 -7.13
CA ALA A 298 1.61 11.07 -5.95
C ALA A 298 3.03 11.11 -5.36
N VAL A 299 4.06 11.17 -6.21
CA VAL A 299 5.47 11.29 -5.79
C VAL A 299 5.76 12.69 -5.22
N TYR A 300 5.32 13.76 -5.87
CA TYR A 300 5.44 15.13 -5.34
C TYR A 300 4.71 15.32 -4.01
N GLU A 301 3.61 14.64 -3.78
CA GLU A 301 2.89 14.63 -2.50
C GLU A 301 3.63 13.87 -1.39
N GLY A 302 4.66 13.12 -1.75
CA GLY A 302 5.52 12.40 -0.83
C GLY A 302 5.02 11.00 -0.47
N ALA A 303 4.29 10.32 -1.35
CA ALA A 303 3.96 8.90 -1.19
C ALA A 303 5.23 8.05 -1.04
N ASP A 304 5.16 6.99 -0.24
CA ASP A 304 6.26 6.03 -0.10
C ASP A 304 6.33 5.11 -1.31
N ALA A 305 5.19 4.71 -1.84
CA ALA A 305 5.09 3.84 -2.99
C ALA A 305 3.90 4.18 -3.88
N VAL A 306 4.00 3.78 -5.14
CA VAL A 306 2.89 3.75 -6.10
C VAL A 306 2.69 2.32 -6.60
N MET A 307 1.44 1.94 -6.92
CA MET A 307 1.10 0.55 -7.22
C MET A 307 0.52 0.39 -8.62
N LEU A 308 0.99 -0.64 -9.32
CA LEU A 308 0.38 -1.18 -10.54
C LEU A 308 -0.51 -2.38 -10.18
N SER A 309 -1.71 -2.41 -10.73
CA SER A 309 -2.72 -3.46 -10.53
C SER A 309 -2.83 -4.36 -11.77
N ALA A 310 -3.85 -4.15 -12.61
CA ALA A 310 -4.05 -4.91 -13.83
C ALA A 310 -2.93 -4.69 -14.85
N GLU A 311 -2.30 -3.53 -14.85
CA GLU A 311 -1.21 -3.15 -15.76
C GLU A 311 -0.05 -4.17 -15.72
N SER A 312 0.30 -4.67 -14.53
CA SER A 312 1.34 -5.69 -14.36
C SER A 312 0.78 -7.10 -14.23
N ALA A 313 -0.46 -7.28 -13.72
CA ALA A 313 -1.03 -8.58 -13.42
C ALA A 313 -1.61 -9.30 -14.64
N SER A 314 -2.29 -8.58 -15.53
CA SER A 314 -3.04 -9.11 -16.67
C SER A 314 -2.88 -8.27 -17.94
N GLY A 315 -2.17 -7.16 -17.87
CA GLY A 315 -1.94 -6.28 -19.01
C GLY A 315 -1.03 -6.90 -20.07
N ALA A 316 -1.07 -6.36 -21.27
CA ALA A 316 -0.25 -6.79 -22.40
C ALA A 316 1.22 -6.36 -22.28
N TYR A 317 1.53 -5.38 -21.38
CA TYR A 317 2.84 -4.75 -21.29
C TYR A 317 3.38 -4.66 -19.83
N PRO A 318 3.43 -5.76 -19.06
CA PRO A 318 3.70 -5.71 -17.63
C PRO A 318 5.07 -5.10 -17.30
N VAL A 319 6.13 -5.50 -17.97
CA VAL A 319 7.50 -5.00 -17.72
C VAL A 319 7.64 -3.53 -18.15
N GLN A 320 7.02 -3.15 -19.27
CA GLN A 320 7.01 -1.77 -19.74
C GLN A 320 6.27 -0.84 -18.77
N ALA A 321 5.15 -1.29 -18.18
CA ALA A 321 4.40 -0.52 -17.20
C ALA A 321 5.26 -0.19 -15.96
N VAL A 322 5.98 -1.18 -15.42
CA VAL A 322 6.94 -0.96 -14.32
C VAL A 322 8.08 -0.03 -14.76
N SER A 323 8.65 -0.24 -15.96
CA SER A 323 9.74 0.58 -16.48
C SER A 323 9.33 2.05 -16.66
N ILE A 324 8.12 2.29 -17.19
CA ILE A 324 7.59 3.66 -17.36
C ILE A 324 7.32 4.30 -16.01
N MET A 325 6.69 3.60 -15.07
CA MET A 325 6.49 4.10 -13.71
C MET A 325 7.83 4.46 -13.04
N ASN A 326 8.85 3.61 -13.18
CA ASN A 326 10.19 3.87 -12.67
C ASN A 326 10.81 5.13 -13.29
N ARG A 327 10.63 5.36 -14.59
CA ARG A 327 11.12 6.57 -15.27
C ARG A 327 10.41 7.82 -14.80
N ILE A 328 9.07 7.76 -14.63
CA ILE A 328 8.30 8.92 -14.14
C ILE A 328 8.78 9.31 -12.74
N ILE A 329 8.90 8.33 -11.82
CA ILE A 329 9.40 8.59 -10.47
C ILE A 329 10.80 9.21 -10.51
N SER A 330 11.70 8.63 -11.30
CA SER A 330 13.09 9.10 -11.41
C SER A 330 13.18 10.53 -11.97
N GLU A 331 12.30 10.88 -12.91
CA GLU A 331 12.25 12.23 -13.47
C GLU A 331 11.75 13.25 -12.44
N VAL A 332 10.69 12.91 -11.70
CA VAL A 332 10.20 13.76 -10.60
C VAL A 332 11.26 13.99 -9.53
N GLU A 333 11.97 12.94 -9.13
CA GLU A 333 12.97 13.07 -8.06
C GLU A 333 14.26 13.78 -8.51
N ARG A 334 14.49 13.91 -9.83
CA ARG A 334 15.56 14.73 -10.43
C ARG A 334 15.15 16.20 -10.66
N ASP A 335 13.86 16.50 -10.60
CA ASP A 335 13.37 17.89 -10.75
C ASP A 335 14.03 18.78 -9.68
N PRO A 336 14.69 19.89 -10.07
CA PRO A 336 15.28 20.85 -9.13
C PRO A 336 14.32 21.39 -8.07
N LEU A 337 13.01 21.41 -8.35
CA LEU A 337 11.97 21.87 -7.43
C LEU A 337 11.56 20.80 -6.40
N TYR A 338 11.79 19.51 -6.69
CA TYR A 338 11.36 18.41 -5.83
C TYR A 338 11.84 18.53 -4.38
N PRO A 339 13.14 18.83 -4.10
CA PRO A 339 13.61 19.02 -2.74
C PRO A 339 12.86 20.11 -1.97
N ALA A 340 12.61 21.26 -2.62
CA ALA A 340 11.90 22.36 -1.99
C ALA A 340 10.43 22.01 -1.71
N MET A 341 9.77 21.29 -2.61
CA MET A 341 8.39 20.83 -2.42
C MET A 341 8.28 19.82 -1.27
N ILE A 342 9.20 18.87 -1.17
CA ILE A 342 9.23 17.89 -0.07
C ILE A 342 9.54 18.58 1.26
N GLU A 343 10.45 19.57 1.26
CA GLU A 343 10.76 20.38 2.44
C GLU A 343 9.55 21.20 2.94
N ALA A 344 8.83 21.85 2.03
CA ALA A 344 7.62 22.62 2.36
C ALA A 344 6.51 21.76 3.00
N GLN A 345 6.55 20.45 2.79
CA GLN A 345 5.62 19.48 3.39
C GLN A 345 6.19 18.80 4.65
N HIS A 346 7.38 19.22 5.12
CA HIS A 346 8.01 18.62 6.28
C HIS A 346 7.11 18.79 7.52
N GLN A 347 6.98 17.71 8.29
CA GLN A 347 6.18 17.68 9.51
C GLN A 347 7.09 17.77 10.73
N ALA A 348 6.73 18.59 11.71
CA ALA A 348 7.46 18.63 12.98
C ALA A 348 7.61 17.21 13.57
N PRO A 349 8.77 16.89 14.18
CA PRO A 349 8.97 15.60 14.80
C PRO A 349 8.00 15.42 15.99
N LEU A 350 7.51 14.20 16.17
CA LEU A 350 6.71 13.86 17.34
C LEU A 350 7.60 13.89 18.61
N PRO A 351 7.05 14.17 19.80
CA PRO A 351 7.82 14.27 21.04
C PRO A 351 8.24 12.89 21.56
N ASN A 352 9.04 12.17 20.78
CA ASN A 352 9.62 10.88 21.15
C ASN A 352 11.09 10.79 20.71
N LYS A 353 11.85 9.87 21.34
CA LYS A 353 13.30 9.73 21.12
C LYS A 353 13.65 9.42 19.66
N GLY A 354 12.90 8.54 19.02
CA GLY A 354 13.17 8.10 17.64
C GLY A 354 13.05 9.24 16.63
N ASP A 355 11.99 10.06 16.74
CA ASP A 355 11.78 11.22 15.87
C ASP A 355 12.82 12.31 16.14
N ALA A 356 13.14 12.58 17.42
CA ALA A 356 14.15 13.57 17.78
C ALA A 356 15.54 13.21 17.23
N ILE A 357 15.96 11.95 17.35
CA ILE A 357 17.22 11.46 16.79
C ILE A 357 17.22 11.51 15.26
N SER A 358 16.12 11.11 14.62
CA SER A 358 16.03 11.10 13.15
C SER A 358 16.04 12.52 12.56
N ALA A 359 15.36 13.48 13.20
CA ALA A 359 15.41 14.88 12.82
C ALA A 359 16.82 15.47 13.00
N ALA A 360 17.45 15.24 14.15
CA ALA A 360 18.84 15.65 14.40
C ALA A 360 19.82 15.02 13.40
N MET A 361 19.63 13.75 13.06
CA MET A 361 20.44 13.03 12.06
C MET A 361 20.30 13.63 10.67
N ARG A 362 19.08 14.00 10.25
CA ARG A 362 18.82 14.68 8.97
C ARG A 362 19.57 16.01 8.91
N ASP A 363 19.48 16.83 9.95
CA ASP A 363 20.15 18.13 10.00
C ASP A 363 21.66 17.98 10.03
N ALA A 364 22.19 17.06 10.86
CA ALA A 364 23.60 16.76 10.89
C ALA A 364 24.12 16.28 9.53
N ALA A 365 23.41 15.37 8.87
CA ALA A 365 23.76 14.87 7.53
C ALA A 365 23.79 16.02 6.49
N ARG A 366 22.81 16.94 6.55
CA ARG A 366 22.76 18.10 5.65
C ARG A 366 23.92 19.07 5.89
N ILE A 367 24.22 19.39 7.15
CA ILE A 367 25.29 20.31 7.53
C ILE A 367 26.66 19.75 7.14
N MET A 368 26.88 18.45 7.37
CA MET A 368 28.17 17.77 7.10
C MET A 368 28.31 17.33 5.63
N GLY A 369 27.28 17.48 4.80
CA GLY A 369 27.28 16.97 3.44
C GLY A 369 27.41 15.44 3.35
N ALA A 370 26.85 14.73 4.35
CA ALA A 370 26.93 13.27 4.43
C ALA A 370 26.34 12.61 3.17
N LYS A 371 27.06 11.65 2.62
CA LYS A 371 26.69 10.96 1.37
C LYS A 371 25.68 9.85 1.59
N ALA A 372 25.57 9.33 2.83
CA ALA A 372 24.55 8.37 3.23
C ALA A 372 24.14 8.56 4.68
N MET A 373 22.89 8.20 4.98
CA MET A 373 22.39 8.04 6.33
C MET A 373 22.20 6.55 6.60
N VAL A 374 22.81 6.03 7.65
CA VAL A 374 22.75 4.60 8.00
C VAL A 374 21.83 4.41 9.20
N ALA A 375 20.83 3.57 9.07
CA ALA A 375 19.95 3.19 10.18
C ALA A 375 20.21 1.72 10.56
N TYR A 376 20.78 1.50 11.74
CA TYR A 376 20.92 0.16 12.29
C TYR A 376 19.65 -0.20 13.08
N THR A 377 18.95 -1.28 12.67
CA THR A 377 17.61 -1.55 13.20
C THR A 377 17.29 -3.05 13.24
N THR A 378 16.66 -3.51 14.33
CA THR A 378 16.17 -4.88 14.44
C THR A 378 14.71 -5.02 13.96
N SER A 379 13.87 -4.00 14.22
CA SER A 379 12.44 -4.00 13.89
C SER A 379 12.05 -3.14 12.68
N GLY A 380 13.00 -2.38 12.11
CA GLY A 380 12.72 -1.39 11.06
C GLY A 380 12.40 0.01 11.59
N HIS A 381 12.18 0.18 12.89
CA HIS A 381 11.73 1.44 13.47
C HIS A 381 12.65 2.62 13.15
N SER A 382 13.95 2.50 13.39
CA SER A 382 14.92 3.58 13.10
C SER A 382 14.90 3.98 11.63
N SER A 383 14.80 3.01 10.72
CA SER A 383 14.76 3.26 9.28
C SER A 383 13.48 3.99 8.85
N LEU A 384 12.32 3.60 9.41
CA LEU A 384 11.05 4.27 9.14
C LEU A 384 11.02 5.71 9.69
N ARG A 385 11.60 5.93 10.89
CA ARG A 385 11.75 7.29 11.44
C ARG A 385 12.67 8.15 10.57
N THR A 386 13.79 7.59 10.10
CA THR A 386 14.69 8.28 9.16
C THR A 386 14.01 8.57 7.82
N ALA A 387 13.26 7.61 7.28
CA ALA A 387 12.49 7.80 6.04
C ALA A 387 11.41 8.88 6.16
N ARG A 388 10.77 9.01 7.34
CA ARG A 388 9.82 10.07 7.67
C ARG A 388 10.39 11.47 7.41
N GLU A 389 11.66 11.67 7.72
CA GLU A 389 12.35 12.95 7.57
C GLU A 389 12.64 13.32 6.10
N ARG A 390 12.45 12.39 5.15
CA ARG A 390 12.69 12.61 3.71
C ARG A 390 14.05 13.24 3.40
N PRO A 391 15.16 12.66 3.90
CA PRO A 391 16.49 13.24 3.68
C PRO A 391 16.88 13.22 2.21
N MET A 392 17.74 14.17 1.81
CA MET A 392 18.33 14.16 0.46
C MET A 392 19.33 13.01 0.30
N ALA A 393 20.12 12.71 1.33
CA ALA A 393 21.01 11.57 1.37
C ALA A 393 20.22 10.22 1.35
N PRO A 394 20.71 9.20 0.64
CA PRO A 394 20.11 7.87 0.66
C PRO A 394 20.14 7.26 2.07
N ILE A 395 19.14 6.43 2.37
CA ILE A 395 19.03 5.74 3.66
C ILE A 395 19.48 4.29 3.47
N VAL A 396 20.59 3.90 4.08
CA VAL A 396 21.04 2.51 4.15
C VAL A 396 20.58 1.90 5.45
N SER A 397 19.67 0.93 5.38
CA SER A 397 19.17 0.21 6.55
C SER A 397 19.92 -1.11 6.73
N ILE A 398 20.51 -1.31 7.88
CA ILE A 398 21.22 -2.54 8.25
C ILE A 398 20.41 -3.26 9.32
N THR A 399 20.07 -4.52 9.08
CA THR A 399 19.31 -5.33 10.03
C THR A 399 19.81 -6.77 10.06
N PRO A 400 19.81 -7.45 11.24
CA PRO A 400 20.11 -8.87 11.31
C PRO A 400 18.95 -9.76 10.84
N LYS A 401 17.76 -9.18 10.61
CA LYS A 401 16.53 -9.90 10.30
C LYS A 401 16.12 -9.75 8.84
N PRO A 402 16.15 -10.85 8.03
CA PRO A 402 15.71 -10.80 6.63
C PRO A 402 14.28 -10.29 6.45
N GLU A 403 13.35 -10.68 7.33
CA GLU A 403 11.96 -10.23 7.30
C GLU A 403 11.83 -8.72 7.53
N THR A 404 12.68 -8.12 8.36
CA THR A 404 12.73 -6.67 8.54
C THR A 404 13.25 -5.98 7.28
N ALA A 405 14.32 -6.51 6.66
CA ALA A 405 14.86 -5.97 5.43
C ALA A 405 13.82 -6.00 4.29
N ARG A 406 13.04 -7.08 4.19
CA ARG A 406 11.94 -7.20 3.22
C ARG A 406 10.83 -6.20 3.47
N ARG A 407 10.35 -6.05 4.71
CA ARG A 407 9.32 -5.05 5.07
C ARG A 407 9.74 -3.64 4.71
N LEU A 408 11.01 -3.30 4.90
CA LEU A 408 11.56 -2.00 4.59
C LEU A 408 11.67 -1.70 3.08
N ALA A 409 11.52 -2.71 2.20
CA ALA A 409 11.45 -2.49 0.75
C ALA A 409 10.23 -1.63 0.33
N LEU A 410 9.22 -1.47 1.19
CA LEU A 410 8.08 -0.56 0.97
C LEU A 410 8.37 0.89 1.40
N ALA A 411 9.40 1.13 2.20
CA ALA A 411 9.67 2.44 2.78
C ALA A 411 10.45 3.35 1.83
N TRP A 412 10.01 4.60 1.71
CA TRP A 412 10.64 5.62 0.87
C TRP A 412 12.13 5.79 1.18
N GLY A 413 12.96 5.83 0.14
CA GLY A 413 14.38 6.11 0.22
C GLY A 413 15.23 5.03 0.90
N VAL A 414 14.62 3.98 1.46
CA VAL A 414 15.33 2.94 2.19
C VAL A 414 15.93 1.91 1.24
N HIS A 415 17.23 1.69 1.38
CA HIS A 415 17.96 0.56 0.82
C HIS A 415 18.33 -0.38 1.97
N SER A 416 17.64 -1.49 2.08
CA SER A 416 17.83 -2.44 3.19
C SER A 416 18.82 -3.53 2.84
N THR A 417 19.65 -3.89 3.82
CA THR A 417 20.64 -4.99 3.74
C THR A 417 20.57 -5.85 4.98
N VAL A 418 20.88 -7.13 4.82
CA VAL A 418 20.99 -8.06 5.94
C VAL A 418 22.46 -8.19 6.35
N SER A 419 22.74 -8.03 7.63
CA SER A 419 24.08 -8.15 8.21
C SER A 419 24.03 -8.93 9.53
N ARG A 420 25.17 -9.35 10.03
CA ARG A 420 25.27 -9.91 11.38
C ARG A 420 24.87 -8.87 12.42
N ASP A 421 24.37 -9.32 13.54
CA ASP A 421 24.11 -8.46 14.70
C ASP A 421 25.43 -7.90 15.26
N VAL A 422 25.36 -6.77 15.91
CA VAL A 422 26.50 -6.09 16.53
C VAL A 422 26.28 -5.93 18.02
N ASN A 423 27.39 -5.96 18.77
CA ASN A 423 27.35 -5.93 20.23
C ASN A 423 27.99 -4.65 20.82
N SER A 424 28.60 -3.83 19.99
CA SER A 424 29.23 -2.57 20.42
C SER A 424 29.02 -1.44 19.40
N VAL A 425 29.19 -0.19 19.85
CA VAL A 425 29.08 0.98 18.98
C VAL A 425 30.18 0.96 17.92
N ASP A 426 31.38 0.50 18.25
CA ASP A 426 32.49 0.45 17.31
C ASP A 426 32.24 -0.60 16.21
N GLU A 427 31.73 -1.78 16.58
CA GLU A 427 31.29 -2.79 15.59
C GLU A 427 30.19 -2.25 14.67
N MET A 428 29.23 -1.51 15.23
CA MET A 428 28.15 -0.87 14.48
C MET A 428 28.69 0.14 13.47
N VAL A 429 29.60 1.02 13.89
CA VAL A 429 30.25 2.02 13.00
C VAL A 429 31.02 1.32 11.90
N ALA A 430 31.82 0.31 12.25
CA ALA A 430 32.57 -0.48 11.27
C ALA A 430 31.65 -1.19 10.27
N ALA A 431 30.54 -1.78 10.72
CA ALA A 431 29.54 -2.40 9.87
C ALA A 431 28.85 -1.37 8.96
N ALA A 432 28.50 -0.21 9.49
CA ALA A 432 27.88 0.89 8.73
C ALA A 432 28.79 1.38 7.60
N CYS A 433 30.06 1.65 7.91
CA CYS A 433 31.07 2.09 6.94
C CYS A 433 31.27 1.03 5.84
N ARG A 434 31.50 -0.24 6.22
CA ARG A 434 31.68 -1.32 5.25
C ARG A 434 30.45 -1.49 4.35
N THR A 435 29.24 -1.52 4.92
CA THR A 435 28.02 -1.70 4.14
C THR A 435 27.80 -0.54 3.17
N ALA A 436 27.92 0.71 3.64
CA ALA A 436 27.75 1.86 2.77
C ALA A 436 28.75 1.89 1.62
N LEU A 437 30.00 1.45 1.87
CA LEU A 437 31.06 1.34 0.85
C LEU A 437 30.77 0.19 -0.14
N THR A 438 30.46 -1.01 0.36
CA THR A 438 30.19 -2.20 -0.48
C THR A 438 28.96 -2.02 -1.35
N GLU A 439 27.90 -1.36 -0.84
CA GLU A 439 26.68 -1.05 -1.60
C GLU A 439 26.86 0.17 -2.54
N GLY A 440 28.04 0.79 -2.55
CA GLY A 440 28.41 1.87 -3.47
C GLY A 440 27.74 3.21 -3.19
N PHE A 441 27.36 3.49 -1.94
CA PHE A 441 26.77 4.77 -1.55
C PHE A 441 27.81 5.84 -1.23
N VAL A 442 29.02 5.43 -0.86
CA VAL A 442 30.10 6.28 -0.36
C VAL A 442 31.45 5.83 -0.91
N GLN A 443 32.43 6.73 -0.83
CA GLN A 443 33.84 6.50 -1.14
C GLN A 443 34.67 6.82 0.11
N ALA A 444 35.99 6.46 0.09
CA ALA A 444 36.91 6.84 1.14
C ALA A 444 36.95 8.39 1.28
N GLY A 445 36.92 8.89 2.50
CA GLY A 445 36.84 10.31 2.83
C GLY A 445 35.42 10.88 2.91
N ASP A 446 34.40 10.14 2.47
CA ASP A 446 33.02 10.59 2.61
C ASP A 446 32.54 10.50 4.06
N GLN A 447 31.59 11.38 4.40
CA GLN A 447 30.92 11.40 5.70
C GLN A 447 29.59 10.63 5.67
N ILE A 448 29.29 9.91 6.73
CA ILE A 448 27.99 9.27 6.97
C ILE A 448 27.43 9.65 8.35
N ALA A 449 26.09 9.67 8.45
CA ALA A 449 25.39 9.79 9.72
C ALA A 449 24.74 8.45 10.06
N ILE A 450 24.88 7.99 11.31
CA ILE A 450 24.43 6.68 11.75
C ILE A 450 23.43 6.85 12.91
N ALA A 451 22.25 6.24 12.82
CA ALA A 451 21.30 6.12 13.92
C ALA A 451 21.12 4.67 14.36
N ALA A 452 21.05 4.45 15.66
CA ALA A 452 20.81 3.13 16.24
C ALA A 452 20.09 3.23 17.59
N GLY A 453 19.62 2.07 18.07
CA GLY A 453 19.13 1.91 19.43
C GLY A 453 20.16 1.21 20.32
N THR A 454 20.43 1.76 21.49
CA THR A 454 21.26 1.14 22.52
C THR A 454 20.47 1.03 23.84
N PRO A 455 20.60 -0.09 24.61
CA PRO A 455 21.36 -1.32 24.29
C PRO A 455 20.88 -2.01 23.01
N PHE A 456 21.81 -2.65 22.30
CA PHE A 456 21.48 -3.41 21.08
C PHE A 456 20.48 -4.54 21.38
N GLY A 457 19.69 -4.93 20.37
CA GLY A 457 18.68 -5.98 20.49
C GLY A 457 17.34 -5.54 21.09
N GLN A 458 17.19 -4.29 21.55
CA GLN A 458 15.92 -3.75 22.06
C GLN A 458 15.15 -3.01 20.95
N PRO A 459 14.02 -3.53 20.43
CA PRO A 459 13.23 -2.85 19.42
C PRO A 459 12.70 -1.49 19.87
N GLY A 460 12.72 -0.47 18.97
CA GLY A 460 12.16 0.85 19.22
C GLY A 460 13.02 1.78 20.11
N SER A 461 14.24 1.39 20.43
CA SER A 461 15.15 2.12 21.33
C SER A 461 16.04 3.16 20.63
N THR A 462 15.68 3.66 19.42
CA THR A 462 16.52 4.65 18.68
C THR A 462 16.86 5.85 19.59
N ASN A 463 18.12 5.93 20.04
CA ASN A 463 18.59 6.90 21.02
C ASN A 463 20.06 7.34 20.81
N LEU A 464 20.70 6.87 19.72
CA LEU A 464 22.08 7.16 19.40
C LEU A 464 22.18 7.76 18.00
N LEU A 465 22.93 8.86 17.90
CA LEU A 465 23.39 9.47 16.64
C LEU A 465 24.92 9.50 16.63
N ARG A 466 25.54 8.99 15.56
CA ARG A 466 26.97 9.02 15.35
C ARG A 466 27.31 9.55 13.97
N LEU A 467 28.28 10.44 13.86
CA LEU A 467 28.90 10.84 12.59
C LEU A 467 30.19 10.04 12.41
N ALA A 468 30.45 9.58 11.20
CA ALA A 468 31.66 8.82 10.88
C ALA A 468 32.18 9.18 9.49
N GLU A 469 33.49 9.14 9.35
CA GLU A 469 34.19 9.26 8.09
C GLU A 469 34.54 7.86 7.55
N ILE A 470 34.47 7.68 6.26
CA ILE A 470 34.85 6.42 5.58
C ILE A 470 36.36 6.41 5.41
N TRP A 471 37.04 5.61 6.18
CA TRP A 471 38.51 5.43 6.03
C TRP A 471 38.82 4.44 4.90
N PRO A 472 39.92 4.64 4.15
CA PRO A 472 40.45 3.63 3.25
C PRO A 472 40.76 2.34 4.04
N GLN A 473 40.30 1.19 3.53
CA GLN A 473 40.65 -0.12 4.08
C GLN A 473 42.03 -0.54 3.65
#